data_862a7099ac8f33701bae3ba52976a744
#
_entry.id   862a7099ac8f33701bae3ba52976a744
#
_cell.length_a   1.000
_cell.length_b   1.000
_cell.length_c   1.000
_cell.angle_alpha   90.00
_cell.angle_beta   90.00
_cell.angle_gamma   90.00
#
_symmetry.space_group_name_H-M   'P 1'
#
loop_
_entity.id
_entity.type
_entity.pdbx_description
1 polymer ?
#
loop_
_entity_poly.entity_id
_entity_poly.type
_entity_poly.pdbx_seq_one_letter_code
_entity_poly.pdbx_strand_id
1 'polypeptide(L)'
;MSRILHAVWLGAMFVGCGEPDAVTPAVPARSEAVVAHAPEPPAERPPAQAEEAAEVRVGTLNVRWFPDGDAHGPGAHSTDVDMLAAGIADLHVSALGLEEILVGDRQTAALDRLRTRLDALTHGRWEVVLDDCPNDEGRQHVGLLYDASRAERLAVHRVDALAGNERGDGCSGYMRPGLAVALRFASGFDAWLVVVHLDSGRDDRAFERRARAYEAFEGLTSELARVHGERDVIVLGDFNTMGSDRGTSGLDEIGQLERVLDRASFRRLWLEPGCTEISGGRVSMLDQIVVSASTDELPPSARGAVGGPCGRARCRVSRDDPWLAHVSDHCPVTVTLDGRDLD
;
A
#
# COMPACT_ATOMS: atom_id res chain seq x y z
N MET A 1 26.35 32.15 34.83
CA MET A 1 27.32 31.76 35.86
C MET A 1 27.12 30.28 36.17
N SER A 2 28.23 29.54 36.27
CA SER A 2 28.43 28.10 36.62
C SER A 2 28.06 27.10 35.56
N ARG A 3 28.88 26.29 35.15
CA ARG A 3 30.24 25.72 35.18
C ARG A 3 30.14 24.34 34.56
N ILE A 4 30.92 24.19 33.54
CA ILE A 4 31.19 22.98 32.76
C ILE A 4 32.00 21.99 33.64
N LEU A 5 31.74 20.70 33.54
CA LEU A 5 32.63 19.63 33.99
C LEU A 5 32.81 18.58 32.88
N HIS A 6 34.01 18.55 32.33
CA HIS A 6 34.54 17.51 31.46
C HIS A 6 35.04 16.34 32.33
N ALA A 7 34.74 15.12 31.92
CA ALA A 7 35.44 13.93 32.39
C ALA A 7 36.09 13.22 31.22
N VAL A 8 37.40 13.22 31.24
CA VAL A 8 38.31 12.45 30.35
C VAL A 8 38.55 11.09 31.01
N TRP A 9 38.39 10.02 30.27
CA TRP A 9 38.85 8.69 30.67
C TRP A 9 39.86 8.17 29.65
N LEU A 10 41.11 8.02 30.14
CA LEU A 10 42.21 7.24 29.51
C LEU A 10 41.97 5.77 29.87
N GLY A 11 42.07 4.88 28.89
CA GLY A 11 42.07 3.44 29.06
C GLY A 11 43.27 2.81 28.39
N ALA A 12 44.00 1.97 29.12
CA ALA A 12 45.29 1.42 28.86
C ALA A 12 45.30 0.29 27.82
N MET A 13 46.38 0.28 27.01
CA MET A 13 46.79 -0.86 26.18
C MET A 13 47.34 -2.02 27.04
N PHE A 14 46.93 -3.25 26.72
CA PHE A 14 47.60 -4.46 27.12
C PHE A 14 48.14 -5.17 25.84
N VAL A 15 49.45 -5.27 25.78
CA VAL A 15 50.18 -6.12 24.84
C VAL A 15 50.39 -7.48 25.53
N GLY A 16 49.89 -8.55 24.91
CA GLY A 16 50.13 -9.92 25.35
C GLY A 16 50.88 -10.67 24.26
N CYS A 17 52.15 -11.01 24.53
CA CYS A 17 52.95 -11.95 23.77
C CYS A 17 52.54 -13.39 24.12
N GLY A 18 52.22 -14.24 23.14
CA GLY A 18 52.00 -15.67 23.29
C GLY A 18 52.86 -16.44 22.28
N GLU A 19 53.56 -17.46 22.78
CA GLU A 19 54.54 -18.31 22.13
C GLU A 19 53.97 -19.23 21.02
N PRO A 20 54.84 -19.78 20.15
CA PRO A 20 54.41 -20.59 19.00
C PRO A 20 54.24 -22.07 19.36
N ASP A 21 53.11 -22.65 19.06
CA ASP A 21 52.81 -24.06 19.22
C ASP A 21 53.15 -24.89 17.98
N ALA A 22 53.52 -26.13 18.29
CA ALA A 22 54.18 -27.14 17.50
C ALA A 22 53.45 -27.55 16.19
N VAL A 23 54.28 -27.80 15.17
CA VAL A 23 53.92 -28.41 13.89
C VAL A 23 53.69 -29.91 14.05
N THR A 24 52.46 -30.37 13.81
CA THR A 24 52.11 -31.80 13.67
C THR A 24 52.09 -32.18 12.17
N PRO A 25 52.69 -33.32 11.75
CA PRO A 25 52.76 -33.68 10.33
C PRO A 25 51.39 -34.16 9.80
N ALA A 26 51.04 -33.70 8.62
CA ALA A 26 49.83 -34.03 7.88
C ALA A 26 49.87 -35.48 7.35
N VAL A 27 48.80 -36.23 7.62
CA VAL A 27 48.49 -37.52 6.99
C VAL A 27 47.84 -37.25 5.61
N PRO A 28 48.22 -37.94 4.52
CA PRO A 28 47.67 -37.72 3.22
C PRO A 28 46.24 -38.23 3.16
N ALA A 29 45.29 -37.34 2.86
CA ALA A 29 43.88 -37.68 2.62
C ALA A 29 43.75 -38.42 1.28
N ARG A 30 43.07 -39.56 1.30
CA ARG A 30 42.61 -40.27 0.09
C ARG A 30 41.57 -39.43 -0.61
N SER A 31 41.82 -39.13 -1.89
CA SER A 31 40.87 -38.51 -2.80
C SER A 31 39.77 -39.54 -3.13
N GLU A 32 38.60 -39.40 -2.52
CA GLU A 32 37.38 -40.02 -3.05
C GLU A 32 36.83 -39.16 -4.17
N ALA A 33 36.70 -39.74 -5.36
CA ALA A 33 36.09 -39.09 -6.50
C ALA A 33 34.61 -38.81 -6.21
N VAL A 34 34.31 -37.52 -6.02
CA VAL A 34 32.92 -37.04 -5.95
C VAL A 34 32.34 -37.16 -7.37
N VAL A 35 31.44 -38.14 -7.56
CA VAL A 35 30.61 -38.22 -8.76
C VAL A 35 29.65 -37.04 -8.68
N ALA A 36 29.86 -36.02 -9.52
CA ALA A 36 28.99 -34.92 -9.69
C ALA A 36 27.63 -35.43 -10.32
N HIS A 37 26.62 -35.53 -9.51
CA HIS A 37 25.27 -35.67 -10.03
C HIS A 37 24.89 -34.38 -10.76
N ALA A 38 24.51 -34.49 -12.02
CA ALA A 38 23.90 -33.40 -12.75
C ALA A 38 22.62 -32.95 -11.98
N PRO A 39 22.36 -31.64 -11.85
CA PRO A 39 21.13 -31.18 -11.21
C PRO A 39 19.92 -31.75 -11.97
N GLU A 40 19.00 -32.37 -11.21
CA GLU A 40 17.70 -32.75 -11.76
C GLU A 40 17.02 -31.49 -12.33
N PRO A 41 16.39 -31.58 -13.52
CA PRO A 41 15.60 -30.48 -14.03
C PRO A 41 14.49 -30.14 -13.04
N PRO A 42 14.16 -28.85 -12.85
CA PRO A 42 13.10 -28.45 -11.93
C PRO A 42 11.80 -29.17 -12.32
N ALA A 43 11.15 -29.80 -11.34
CA ALA A 43 9.89 -30.49 -11.53
C ALA A 43 8.87 -29.52 -12.14
N GLU A 44 8.27 -29.90 -13.28
CA GLU A 44 7.19 -29.13 -13.89
C GLU A 44 6.05 -28.96 -12.88
N ARG A 45 5.66 -27.72 -12.62
CA ARG A 45 4.54 -27.38 -11.74
C ARG A 45 3.24 -27.93 -12.31
N PRO A 46 2.35 -28.53 -11.48
CA PRO A 46 1.06 -28.96 -11.97
C PRO A 46 0.28 -27.81 -12.64
N PRO A 47 -0.48 -28.04 -13.73
CA PRO A 47 -1.14 -26.98 -14.52
C PRO A 47 -2.03 -26.02 -13.70
N ALA A 48 -2.73 -26.49 -12.67
CA ALA A 48 -3.58 -25.65 -11.81
C ALA A 48 -2.78 -24.64 -10.95
N GLN A 49 -1.56 -24.99 -10.52
CA GLN A 49 -0.68 -24.06 -9.79
C GLN A 49 0.01 -23.05 -10.71
N ALA A 50 0.16 -23.38 -11.99
CA ALA A 50 0.69 -22.45 -13.00
C ALA A 50 -0.34 -21.38 -13.40
N GLU A 51 -1.64 -21.70 -13.39
CA GLU A 51 -2.72 -20.76 -13.69
C GLU A 51 -2.95 -19.75 -12.54
N GLU A 52 -2.94 -20.21 -11.27
CA GLU A 52 -3.02 -19.31 -10.09
C GLU A 52 -1.80 -18.38 -9.96
N ALA A 53 -0.63 -18.81 -10.43
CA ALA A 53 0.58 -17.99 -10.43
C ALA A 53 0.58 -16.90 -11.53
N ALA A 54 -0.34 -16.97 -12.48
CA ALA A 54 -0.47 -16.02 -13.59
C ALA A 54 -1.34 -14.79 -13.24
N GLU A 55 -2.04 -14.76 -12.10
CA GLU A 55 -2.87 -13.63 -11.70
C GLU A 55 -2.22 -12.82 -10.58
N VAL A 56 -2.23 -11.50 -10.73
CA VAL A 56 -1.86 -10.54 -9.67
C VAL A 56 -3.10 -9.80 -9.22
N ARG A 57 -3.37 -9.82 -7.91
CA ARG A 57 -4.45 -9.05 -7.33
C ARG A 57 -3.90 -7.96 -6.45
N VAL A 58 -4.31 -6.71 -6.71
CA VAL A 58 -3.96 -5.53 -5.91
C VAL A 58 -5.22 -4.80 -5.46
N GLY A 59 -5.11 -3.94 -4.47
CA GLY A 59 -6.27 -3.20 -3.99
C GLY A 59 -5.94 -2.08 -3.03
N THR A 60 -6.97 -1.50 -2.41
CA THR A 60 -6.88 -0.42 -1.44
C THR A 60 -7.91 -0.59 -0.32
N LEU A 61 -7.62 -0.05 0.85
CA LEU A 61 -8.49 -0.02 2.01
C LEU A 61 -8.13 1.15 2.94
N ASN A 62 -9.03 2.09 3.10
CA ASN A 62 -8.96 3.04 4.20
C ASN A 62 -9.23 2.31 5.52
N VAL A 63 -8.25 2.31 6.43
CA VAL A 63 -8.29 1.56 7.71
C VAL A 63 -8.74 2.40 8.90
N ARG A 64 -9.30 3.57 8.63
CA ARG A 64 -9.95 4.46 9.61
C ARG A 64 -9.11 4.70 10.87
N TRP A 65 -8.22 5.69 10.80
CA TRP A 65 -7.37 6.09 11.94
C TRP A 65 -6.62 4.93 12.62
N PHE A 66 -6.16 3.97 11.81
CA PHE A 66 -5.47 2.79 12.32
C PHE A 66 -4.25 3.15 13.19
N PRO A 67 -4.07 2.55 14.35
CA PRO A 67 -4.89 1.50 15.00
C PRO A 67 -5.92 2.05 15.98
N ASP A 68 -6.08 3.37 16.07
CA ASP A 68 -6.84 4.02 17.10
C ASP A 68 -8.35 3.99 16.83
N GLY A 69 -8.73 3.76 15.57
CA GLY A 69 -10.12 3.79 15.15
C GLY A 69 -10.73 5.18 15.37
N ASP A 70 -12.01 5.25 15.63
CA ASP A 70 -12.71 6.51 15.92
C ASP A 70 -12.44 6.99 17.36
N ALA A 71 -11.17 7.35 17.62
CA ALA A 71 -10.72 7.75 18.96
C ALA A 71 -11.37 9.04 19.48
N HIS A 72 -12.12 9.76 18.65
CA HIS A 72 -12.67 11.08 18.96
C HIS A 72 -14.20 11.09 19.18
N GLY A 73 -14.86 9.93 19.15
CA GLY A 73 -16.31 9.81 19.31
C GLY A 73 -16.75 9.06 20.59
N PRO A 74 -18.00 9.22 21.03
CA PRO A 74 -18.56 8.39 22.08
C PRO A 74 -18.64 6.93 21.59
N GLY A 75 -17.80 6.06 22.18
CA GLY A 75 -17.66 4.67 21.77
C GLY A 75 -16.39 4.38 20.98
N ALA A 76 -15.36 5.22 21.12
CA ALA A 76 -14.04 5.03 20.54
C ALA A 76 -13.52 3.59 20.72
N HIS A 77 -13.37 2.87 19.62
CA HIS A 77 -12.81 1.53 19.59
C HIS A 77 -11.51 1.57 18.79
N SER A 78 -10.45 0.99 19.37
CA SER A 78 -9.25 0.68 18.60
C SER A 78 -9.59 -0.38 17.55
N THR A 79 -8.90 -0.32 16.42
CA THR A 79 -9.07 -1.30 15.34
C THR A 79 -8.81 -2.73 15.86
N ASP A 80 -9.71 -3.66 15.57
CA ASP A 80 -9.46 -5.09 15.77
C ASP A 80 -8.48 -5.58 14.69
N VAL A 81 -7.20 -5.65 15.08
CA VAL A 81 -6.09 -6.03 14.18
C VAL A 81 -6.25 -7.46 13.66
N ASP A 82 -6.82 -8.37 14.47
CA ASP A 82 -7.00 -9.76 14.05
C ASP A 82 -8.12 -9.90 13.01
N MET A 83 -9.21 -9.13 13.18
CA MET A 83 -10.29 -9.05 12.19
C MET A 83 -9.82 -8.37 10.91
N LEU A 84 -9.03 -7.29 11.00
CA LEU A 84 -8.42 -6.63 9.84
C LEU A 84 -7.52 -7.59 9.07
N ALA A 85 -6.62 -8.31 9.76
CA ALA A 85 -5.72 -9.29 9.15
C ALA A 85 -6.50 -10.42 8.45
N ALA A 86 -7.54 -10.96 9.08
CA ALA A 86 -8.38 -11.98 8.47
C ALA A 86 -9.09 -11.45 7.22
N GLY A 87 -9.63 -10.23 7.29
CA GLY A 87 -10.29 -9.61 6.13
C GLY A 87 -9.34 -9.35 4.97
N ILE A 88 -8.08 -8.92 5.23
CA ILE A 88 -7.06 -8.76 4.19
C ILE A 88 -6.65 -10.11 3.60
N ALA A 89 -6.45 -11.14 4.44
CA ALA A 89 -6.12 -12.49 3.96
C ALA A 89 -7.19 -13.05 3.01
N ASP A 90 -8.47 -12.82 3.31
CA ASP A 90 -9.61 -13.26 2.48
C ASP A 90 -9.66 -12.54 1.11
N LEU A 91 -8.98 -11.41 0.93
CA LEU A 91 -8.91 -10.73 -0.36
C LEU A 91 -7.96 -11.43 -1.34
N HIS A 92 -7.04 -12.26 -0.87
CA HIS A 92 -6.00 -12.91 -1.67
C HIS A 92 -5.17 -11.93 -2.52
N VAL A 93 -4.92 -10.73 -2.00
CA VAL A 93 -4.11 -9.70 -2.68
C VAL A 93 -2.62 -9.97 -2.53
N SER A 94 -1.84 -9.52 -3.51
CA SER A 94 -0.37 -9.48 -3.44
C SER A 94 0.13 -8.14 -2.89
N ALA A 95 -0.67 -7.07 -3.05
CA ALA A 95 -0.40 -5.76 -2.49
C ALA A 95 -1.71 -5.00 -2.21
N LEU A 96 -1.70 -4.16 -1.16
CA LEU A 96 -2.86 -3.39 -0.71
C LEU A 96 -2.41 -2.00 -0.25
N GLY A 97 -2.96 -0.94 -0.88
CA GLY A 97 -2.88 0.41 -0.36
C GLY A 97 -3.64 0.52 0.95
N LEU A 98 -3.06 1.24 1.90
CA LEU A 98 -3.68 1.53 3.19
C LEU A 98 -3.70 3.04 3.42
N GLU A 99 -4.84 3.58 3.77
CA GLU A 99 -5.03 4.98 4.10
C GLU A 99 -5.41 5.15 5.58
N GLU A 100 -5.17 6.35 6.12
CA GLU A 100 -5.44 6.70 7.52
C GLU A 100 -4.59 5.93 8.54
N ILE A 101 -3.34 5.67 8.23
CA ILE A 101 -2.39 5.07 9.18
C ILE A 101 -1.84 6.16 10.09
N LEU A 102 -1.92 5.96 11.39
CA LEU A 102 -1.21 6.77 12.38
C LEU A 102 0.19 6.18 12.63
N VAL A 103 1.15 7.03 12.98
CA VAL A 103 2.53 6.61 13.26
C VAL A 103 2.96 7.08 14.65
N GLY A 104 3.65 6.19 15.37
CA GLY A 104 4.15 6.34 16.73
C GLY A 104 4.46 4.97 17.32
N ASP A 105 4.98 4.88 18.53
CA ASP A 105 5.44 3.61 19.11
C ASP A 105 4.30 2.56 19.18
N ARG A 106 3.12 2.97 19.64
CA ARG A 106 1.95 2.09 19.73
C ARG A 106 1.44 1.67 18.36
N GLN A 107 1.44 2.60 17.43
CA GLN A 107 0.98 2.39 16.07
C GLN A 107 1.91 1.45 15.30
N THR A 108 3.23 1.62 15.48
CA THR A 108 4.24 0.71 14.91
C THR A 108 4.05 -0.71 15.42
N ALA A 109 3.81 -0.88 16.73
CA ALA A 109 3.53 -2.20 17.30
C ALA A 109 2.25 -2.85 16.73
N ALA A 110 1.23 -2.05 16.41
CA ALA A 110 0.00 -2.54 15.78
C ALA A 110 0.23 -2.96 14.31
N LEU A 111 1.03 -2.20 13.56
CA LEU A 111 1.44 -2.58 12.20
C LEU A 111 2.26 -3.88 12.21
N ASP A 112 3.18 -4.04 13.14
CA ASP A 112 3.98 -5.28 13.28
C ASP A 112 3.09 -6.46 13.65
N ARG A 113 2.08 -6.26 14.50
CA ARG A 113 1.08 -7.27 14.79
C ARG A 113 0.27 -7.64 13.54
N LEU A 114 -0.19 -6.67 12.77
CA LEU A 114 -0.92 -6.90 11.52
C LEU A 114 -0.09 -7.77 10.56
N ARG A 115 1.18 -7.40 10.32
CA ARG A 115 2.10 -8.15 9.47
C ARG A 115 2.29 -9.58 9.97
N THR A 116 2.57 -9.75 11.25
CA THR A 116 2.76 -11.08 11.86
C THR A 116 1.51 -11.97 11.72
N ARG A 117 0.31 -11.38 11.85
CA ARG A 117 -0.94 -12.12 11.65
C ARG A 117 -1.15 -12.51 10.20
N LEU A 118 -0.83 -11.61 9.25
CA LEU A 118 -0.90 -11.89 7.83
C LEU A 118 0.10 -12.97 7.42
N ASP A 119 1.35 -12.93 7.90
CA ASP A 119 2.34 -13.99 7.66
C ASP A 119 1.79 -15.35 8.08
N ALA A 120 1.17 -15.42 9.27
CA ALA A 120 0.60 -16.65 9.78
C ALA A 120 -0.64 -17.15 9.00
N LEU A 121 -1.50 -16.24 8.53
CA LEU A 121 -2.74 -16.57 7.82
C LEU A 121 -2.51 -16.95 6.36
N THR A 122 -1.56 -16.28 5.70
CA THR A 122 -1.34 -16.45 4.26
C THR A 122 -0.11 -17.28 3.93
N HIS A 123 0.70 -17.65 4.93
CA HIS A 123 2.04 -18.24 4.77
C HIS A 123 2.98 -17.37 3.89
N GLY A 124 2.73 -16.05 3.84
CA GLY A 124 3.51 -15.06 3.13
C GLY A 124 4.58 -14.40 3.99
N ARG A 125 5.16 -13.34 3.46
CA ARG A 125 6.07 -12.44 4.18
C ARG A 125 5.65 -11.00 3.91
N TRP A 126 4.81 -10.46 4.76
CA TRP A 126 4.23 -9.15 4.57
C TRP A 126 5.16 -8.02 5.02
N GLU A 127 5.30 -7.03 4.18
CA GLU A 127 6.04 -5.80 4.44
C GLU A 127 5.14 -4.58 4.22
N VAL A 128 5.47 -3.46 4.88
CA VAL A 128 4.76 -2.19 4.70
C VAL A 128 5.76 -1.09 4.37
N VAL A 129 5.42 -0.26 3.39
CA VAL A 129 6.10 1.00 3.08
C VAL A 129 5.14 2.12 3.44
N LEU A 130 5.57 3.09 4.23
CA LEU A 130 4.81 4.29 4.56
C LEU A 130 5.37 5.50 3.81
N ASP A 131 4.55 6.54 3.61
CA ASP A 131 5.07 7.82 3.18
C ASP A 131 6.06 8.38 4.22
N ASP A 132 6.97 9.25 3.77
CA ASP A 132 8.06 9.79 4.57
C ASP A 132 7.74 11.17 5.18
N CYS A 133 6.47 11.51 5.30
CA CYS A 133 6.06 12.74 5.97
C CYS A 133 6.43 12.72 7.46
N PRO A 134 6.73 13.88 8.06
CA PRO A 134 7.01 13.96 9.50
C PRO A 134 5.85 13.42 10.33
N ASN A 135 6.18 12.69 11.41
CA ASN A 135 5.21 12.12 12.35
C ASN A 135 4.71 13.22 13.30
N ASP A 136 3.85 14.10 12.81
CA ASP A 136 3.16 15.09 13.64
C ASP A 136 1.97 14.42 14.34
N GLU A 137 1.64 14.88 15.55
CA GLU A 137 0.53 14.33 16.32
C GLU A 137 -0.79 14.41 15.53
N GLY A 138 -1.44 13.27 15.36
CA GLY A 138 -2.70 13.14 14.62
C GLY A 138 -2.58 13.18 13.09
N ARG A 139 -1.35 13.13 12.54
CA ARG A 139 -1.17 12.99 11.09
C ARG A 139 -1.52 11.58 10.64
N GLN A 140 -2.34 11.50 9.62
CA GLN A 140 -2.61 10.26 8.90
C GLN A 140 -1.58 10.09 7.77
N HIS A 141 -1.07 8.88 7.63
CA HIS A 141 -0.16 8.46 6.56
C HIS A 141 -0.87 7.55 5.57
N VAL A 142 -0.30 7.43 4.38
CA VAL A 142 -0.63 6.38 3.43
C VAL A 142 0.49 5.34 3.40
N GLY A 143 0.14 4.10 3.11
CA GLY A 143 1.09 3.00 3.07
C GLY A 143 0.77 1.99 1.99
N LEU A 144 1.77 1.23 1.56
CA LEU A 144 1.58 0.05 0.75
C LEU A 144 2.01 -1.19 1.55
N LEU A 145 1.07 -2.07 1.80
CA LEU A 145 1.27 -3.40 2.38
C LEU A 145 1.41 -4.41 1.25
N TYR A 146 2.46 -5.25 1.21
CA TYR A 146 2.67 -6.21 0.14
C TYR A 146 3.31 -7.50 0.66
N ASP A 147 3.04 -8.62 -0.01
CA ASP A 147 3.64 -9.92 0.30
C ASP A 147 5.00 -10.03 -0.42
N ALA A 148 6.09 -9.85 0.32
CA ALA A 148 7.46 -9.92 -0.17
C ALA A 148 7.92 -11.36 -0.54
N SER A 149 7.07 -12.37 -0.36
CA SER A 149 7.28 -13.70 -0.95
C SER A 149 6.72 -13.79 -2.39
N ARG A 150 5.88 -12.83 -2.80
CA ARG A 150 5.20 -12.78 -4.10
C ARG A 150 5.57 -11.55 -4.93
N ALA A 151 6.21 -10.53 -4.33
CA ALA A 151 6.61 -9.31 -5.02
C ALA A 151 7.94 -8.76 -4.47
N GLU A 152 8.76 -8.23 -5.34
CA GLU A 152 9.99 -7.51 -5.04
C GLU A 152 9.75 -6.00 -5.15
N ARG A 153 10.17 -5.23 -4.15
CA ARG A 153 10.14 -3.79 -4.20
C ARG A 153 11.34 -3.25 -4.96
N LEU A 154 11.11 -2.57 -6.08
CA LEU A 154 12.13 -2.03 -6.96
C LEU A 154 12.50 -0.57 -6.62
N ALA A 155 11.47 0.26 -6.35
CA ALA A 155 11.67 1.67 -6.03
C ALA A 155 10.55 2.22 -5.13
N VAL A 156 10.81 3.36 -4.49
CA VAL A 156 9.81 4.15 -3.75
C VAL A 156 9.97 5.61 -4.17
N HIS A 157 8.87 6.27 -4.42
CA HIS A 157 8.86 7.69 -4.78
C HIS A 157 7.66 8.39 -4.14
N ARG A 158 7.87 9.65 -3.73
CA ARG A 158 6.81 10.49 -3.19
C ARG A 158 6.32 11.45 -4.26
N VAL A 159 5.02 11.44 -4.55
CA VAL A 159 4.39 12.32 -5.54
C VAL A 159 3.68 13.46 -4.81
N ASP A 160 4.41 14.55 -4.56
CA ASP A 160 3.92 15.69 -3.77
C ASP A 160 2.69 16.36 -4.39
N ALA A 161 2.60 16.40 -5.72
CA ALA A 161 1.49 17.02 -6.43
C ALA A 161 0.12 16.38 -6.13
N LEU A 162 0.10 15.08 -5.78
CA LEU A 162 -1.12 14.37 -5.41
C LEU A 162 -1.71 14.80 -4.05
N ALA A 163 -0.98 15.58 -3.25
CA ALA A 163 -1.54 16.22 -2.06
C ALA A 163 -2.54 17.35 -2.41
N GLY A 164 -2.52 17.87 -3.64
CA GLY A 164 -3.44 18.90 -4.11
C GLY A 164 -3.29 20.26 -3.44
N ASN A 165 -2.20 20.52 -2.73
CA ASN A 165 -1.96 21.81 -2.10
C ASN A 165 -1.30 22.81 -3.06
N GLU A 166 -1.48 24.13 -2.80
CA GLU A 166 -0.95 25.20 -3.66
C GLU A 166 0.58 25.33 -3.62
N ARG A 167 1.23 24.79 -2.61
CA ARG A 167 2.69 24.96 -2.40
C ARG A 167 3.48 23.83 -3.04
N GLY A 168 2.83 22.76 -3.51
CA GLY A 168 3.50 21.59 -4.06
C GLY A 168 4.32 20.79 -3.03
N ASP A 169 4.12 21.04 -1.73
CA ASP A 169 4.73 20.28 -0.63
C ASP A 169 3.71 19.25 -0.11
N GLY A 170 3.94 17.99 -0.43
CA GLY A 170 3.03 16.91 -0.11
C GLY A 170 2.77 16.70 1.38
N CYS A 171 3.71 17.12 2.23
CA CYS A 171 3.62 16.94 3.69
C CYS A 171 3.14 18.19 4.45
N SER A 172 2.72 19.25 3.77
CA SER A 172 2.32 20.51 4.40
C SER A 172 0.95 20.39 5.09
N GLY A 173 0.85 20.78 6.34
CA GLY A 173 -0.38 20.69 7.12
C GLY A 173 -0.81 19.23 7.32
N TYR A 174 -2.08 18.93 7.10
CA TYR A 174 -2.64 17.57 7.17
C TYR A 174 -2.70 16.87 5.81
N MET A 175 -2.08 17.47 4.77
CA MET A 175 -2.07 16.88 3.43
C MET A 175 -1.12 15.69 3.37
N ARG A 176 -1.42 14.77 2.49
CA ARG A 176 -0.66 13.55 2.25
C ARG A 176 -0.24 13.50 0.78
N PRO A 177 1.04 13.27 0.49
CA PRO A 177 1.50 13.03 -0.88
C PRO A 177 0.97 11.67 -1.37
N GLY A 178 1.04 11.44 -2.66
CA GLY A 178 0.94 10.07 -3.19
C GLY A 178 2.20 9.28 -2.83
N LEU A 179 2.04 8.06 -2.34
CA LEU A 179 3.12 7.10 -2.13
C LEU A 179 3.18 6.15 -3.33
N ALA A 180 4.19 6.30 -4.17
CA ALA A 180 4.43 5.42 -5.30
C ALA A 180 5.48 4.35 -4.94
N VAL A 181 5.14 3.09 -5.14
CA VAL A 181 6.03 1.94 -4.92
C VAL A 181 6.05 1.09 -6.19
N ALA A 182 7.21 0.94 -6.83
CA ALA A 182 7.39 0.02 -7.93
C ALA A 182 7.59 -1.39 -7.37
N LEU A 183 6.75 -2.31 -7.81
CA LEU A 183 6.81 -3.74 -7.48
C LEU A 183 6.99 -4.57 -8.73
N ARG A 184 7.85 -5.61 -8.66
CA ARG A 184 7.87 -6.73 -9.60
C ARG A 184 7.28 -7.95 -8.92
N PHE A 185 6.21 -8.48 -9.50
CA PHE A 185 5.55 -9.67 -8.99
C PHE A 185 6.26 -10.95 -9.46
N ALA A 186 6.14 -12.01 -8.68
CA ALA A 186 6.80 -13.29 -8.98
C ALA A 186 6.35 -13.94 -10.31
N SER A 187 5.22 -13.50 -10.85
CA SER A 187 4.68 -13.90 -12.15
C SER A 187 5.38 -13.21 -13.33
N GLY A 188 6.10 -12.12 -13.11
CA GLY A 188 6.84 -11.34 -14.11
C GLY A 188 6.37 -9.90 -14.23
N PHE A 189 5.06 -9.65 -14.10
CA PHE A 189 4.47 -8.31 -14.17
C PHE A 189 5.12 -7.34 -13.19
N ASP A 190 5.47 -6.14 -13.65
CA ASP A 190 5.86 -5.05 -12.76
C ASP A 190 5.01 -3.78 -13.01
N ALA A 191 4.83 -2.99 -11.96
CA ALA A 191 4.05 -1.77 -12.01
C ALA A 191 4.39 -0.82 -10.86
N TRP A 192 4.09 0.45 -11.04
CA TRP A 192 3.96 1.42 -9.98
C TRP A 192 2.58 1.31 -9.32
N LEU A 193 2.52 0.99 -8.04
CA LEU A 193 1.33 1.15 -7.20
C LEU A 193 1.43 2.49 -6.48
N VAL A 194 0.48 3.38 -6.74
CA VAL A 194 0.44 4.74 -6.15
C VAL A 194 -0.73 4.82 -5.19
N VAL A 195 -0.44 4.89 -3.89
CA VAL A 195 -1.47 5.02 -2.86
C VAL A 195 -1.76 6.49 -2.61
N VAL A 196 -3.04 6.86 -2.63
CA VAL A 196 -3.50 8.23 -2.39
C VAL A 196 -4.58 8.28 -1.31
N HIS A 197 -4.57 9.34 -0.51
CA HIS A 197 -5.70 9.71 0.33
C HIS A 197 -5.93 11.21 0.19
N LEU A 198 -6.88 11.58 -0.66
CA LEU A 198 -7.15 12.97 -0.99
C LEU A 198 -7.94 13.67 0.12
N ASP A 199 -8.07 14.99 0.01
CA ASP A 199 -8.70 15.81 1.05
C ASP A 199 -10.16 15.42 1.30
N SER A 200 -10.52 15.23 2.57
CA SER A 200 -11.82 14.73 3.05
C SER A 200 -12.78 15.88 3.23
N GLY A 201 -13.15 16.73 2.71
CA GLY A 201 -14.11 17.80 2.97
C GLY A 201 -15.19 17.90 1.89
N ARG A 202 -16.24 18.62 2.25
CA ARG A 202 -17.34 18.95 1.33
C ARG A 202 -17.34 20.42 0.94
N ASP A 203 -16.47 21.23 1.54
CA ASP A 203 -16.33 22.66 1.24
C ASP A 203 -15.57 22.88 -0.09
N ASP A 204 -15.66 24.11 -0.57
CA ASP A 204 -15.03 24.50 -1.83
C ASP A 204 -13.50 24.32 -1.82
N ARG A 205 -12.86 24.50 -0.66
CA ARG A 205 -11.40 24.32 -0.53
C ARG A 205 -10.98 22.87 -0.68
N ALA A 206 -11.73 21.97 -0.05
CA ALA A 206 -11.47 20.53 -0.19
C ALA A 206 -11.70 20.09 -1.65
N PHE A 207 -12.79 20.54 -2.27
CA PHE A 207 -13.04 20.29 -3.68
C PHE A 207 -11.90 20.82 -4.58
N GLU A 208 -11.46 22.06 -4.37
CA GLU A 208 -10.36 22.65 -5.14
C GLU A 208 -9.04 21.91 -4.95
N ARG A 209 -8.75 21.40 -3.74
CA ARG A 209 -7.56 20.58 -3.49
C ARG A 209 -7.62 19.24 -4.22
N ARG A 210 -8.77 18.55 -4.17
CA ARG A 210 -8.94 17.32 -4.95
C ARG A 210 -8.84 17.57 -6.45
N ALA A 211 -9.43 18.66 -6.95
CA ALA A 211 -9.31 19.03 -8.36
C ALA A 211 -7.84 19.24 -8.79
N ARG A 212 -7.03 19.90 -7.96
CA ARG A 212 -5.57 20.04 -8.22
C ARG A 212 -4.83 18.69 -8.15
N ALA A 213 -5.22 17.81 -7.22
CA ALA A 213 -4.65 16.47 -7.16
C ALA A 213 -4.97 15.66 -8.43
N TYR A 214 -6.16 15.83 -9.01
CA TYR A 214 -6.51 15.19 -10.30
C TYR A 214 -5.61 15.70 -11.43
N GLU A 215 -5.31 16.99 -11.49
CA GLU A 215 -4.40 17.56 -12.52
C GLU A 215 -2.99 16.94 -12.45
N ALA A 216 -2.55 16.43 -11.30
CA ALA A 216 -1.26 15.76 -11.17
C ALA A 216 -1.15 14.46 -11.99
N PHE A 217 -2.26 13.87 -12.43
CA PHE A 217 -2.21 12.72 -13.34
C PHE A 217 -1.58 13.09 -14.70
N GLU A 218 -1.69 14.37 -15.11
CA GLU A 218 -0.98 14.86 -16.30
C GLU A 218 0.53 14.87 -16.01
N GLY A 219 1.26 13.90 -16.54
CA GLY A 219 2.71 13.75 -16.33
C GLY A 219 3.13 12.71 -15.30
N LEU A 220 2.20 12.12 -14.52
CA LEU A 220 2.51 11.13 -13.49
C LEU A 220 3.32 9.94 -14.04
N THR A 221 2.88 9.33 -15.14
CA THR A 221 3.62 8.23 -15.79
C THR A 221 5.03 8.64 -16.17
N SER A 222 5.20 9.86 -16.72
CA SER A 222 6.53 10.36 -17.11
C SER A 222 7.42 10.70 -15.91
N GLU A 223 6.84 11.12 -14.81
CA GLU A 223 7.56 11.34 -13.55
C GLU A 223 8.09 10.02 -12.99
N LEU A 224 7.23 9.02 -12.87
CA LEU A 224 7.57 7.71 -12.31
C LEU A 224 8.55 6.96 -13.22
N ALA A 225 8.37 6.99 -14.54
CA ALA A 225 9.29 6.39 -15.50
C ALA A 225 10.71 6.99 -15.44
N ARG A 226 10.85 8.27 -15.04
CA ARG A 226 12.19 8.85 -14.81
C ARG A 226 12.87 8.31 -13.55
N VAL A 227 12.10 7.83 -12.57
CA VAL A 227 12.65 7.25 -11.34
C VAL A 227 13.09 5.80 -11.57
N HIS A 228 12.28 5.00 -12.24
CA HIS A 228 12.57 3.56 -12.38
C HIS A 228 12.41 3.01 -13.80
N GLY A 229 11.88 3.74 -14.74
CA GLY A 229 11.71 3.24 -16.13
C GLY A 229 10.33 2.65 -16.41
N GLU A 230 9.70 2.02 -15.40
CA GLU A 230 8.38 1.41 -15.49
C GLU A 230 7.29 2.44 -15.80
N ARG A 231 6.36 2.07 -16.70
CA ARG A 231 5.28 2.96 -17.19
C ARG A 231 3.89 2.50 -16.79
N ASP A 232 3.75 1.27 -16.33
CA ASP A 232 2.49 0.78 -15.78
C ASP A 232 2.23 1.40 -14.42
N VAL A 233 1.15 2.16 -14.34
CA VAL A 233 0.79 2.92 -13.15
C VAL A 233 -0.62 2.59 -12.73
N ILE A 234 -0.76 2.09 -11.52
CA ILE A 234 -2.04 1.82 -10.86
C ILE A 234 -2.15 2.75 -9.66
N VAL A 235 -3.01 3.76 -9.74
CA VAL A 235 -3.33 4.66 -8.63
C VAL A 235 -4.56 4.14 -7.91
N LEU A 236 -4.45 3.96 -6.61
CA LEU A 236 -5.49 3.38 -5.77
C LEU A 236 -5.57 4.09 -4.43
N GLY A 237 -6.74 4.18 -3.83
CA GLY A 237 -6.91 4.84 -2.54
C GLY A 237 -8.25 5.53 -2.36
N ASP A 238 -8.35 6.27 -1.28
CA ASP A 238 -9.49 7.11 -0.95
C ASP A 238 -9.37 8.48 -1.66
N PHE A 239 -10.13 8.63 -2.74
CA PHE A 239 -10.18 9.87 -3.53
C PHE A 239 -11.13 10.90 -2.94
N ASN A 240 -11.93 10.53 -1.94
CA ASN A 240 -12.89 11.42 -1.28
C ASN A 240 -13.81 12.19 -2.26
N THR A 241 -14.29 11.53 -3.30
CA THR A 241 -15.13 12.11 -4.36
C THR A 241 -16.55 12.46 -3.87
N MET A 242 -16.66 13.50 -3.06
CA MET A 242 -17.91 13.90 -2.38
C MET A 242 -18.64 15.07 -3.02
N GLY A 243 -17.98 15.83 -3.90
CA GLY A 243 -18.48 17.12 -4.39
C GLY A 243 -18.27 18.25 -3.38
N SER A 244 -18.73 19.46 -3.72
CA SER A 244 -18.60 20.67 -2.90
C SER A 244 -19.93 21.07 -2.25
N ASP A 245 -19.87 21.97 -1.25
CA ASP A 245 -21.06 22.58 -0.60
C ASP A 245 -21.90 23.45 -1.54
N ARG A 246 -21.37 23.82 -2.71
CA ARG A 246 -22.13 24.56 -3.76
C ARG A 246 -23.15 23.68 -4.49
N GLY A 247 -23.43 22.49 -4.02
CA GLY A 247 -24.38 21.57 -4.63
C GLY A 247 -23.78 20.68 -5.71
N THR A 248 -22.45 20.67 -5.85
CA THR A 248 -21.76 19.69 -6.67
C THR A 248 -21.96 18.31 -6.07
N SER A 249 -22.46 17.37 -6.85
CA SER A 249 -22.61 15.98 -6.41
C SER A 249 -21.28 15.22 -6.56
N GLY A 250 -21.12 14.11 -5.83
CA GLY A 250 -20.00 13.21 -6.04
C GLY A 250 -19.92 12.69 -7.48
N LEU A 251 -21.04 12.56 -8.17
CA LEU A 251 -21.08 12.17 -9.58
C LEU A 251 -20.47 13.25 -10.49
N ASP A 252 -20.74 14.54 -10.22
CA ASP A 252 -20.16 15.64 -10.98
C ASP A 252 -18.63 15.68 -10.77
N GLU A 253 -18.17 15.44 -9.55
CA GLU A 253 -16.76 15.36 -9.21
C GLU A 253 -16.08 14.15 -9.88
N ILE A 254 -16.73 12.99 -9.90
CA ILE A 254 -16.27 11.83 -10.66
C ILE A 254 -16.16 12.15 -12.15
N GLY A 255 -17.15 12.82 -12.72
CA GLY A 255 -17.08 13.27 -14.13
C GLY A 255 -15.95 14.25 -14.40
N GLN A 256 -15.58 15.07 -13.42
CA GLN A 256 -14.38 15.93 -13.53
C GLN A 256 -13.10 15.08 -13.51
N LEU A 257 -12.98 14.16 -12.58
CA LEU A 257 -11.87 13.21 -12.52
C LEU A 257 -11.72 12.46 -13.85
N GLU A 258 -12.79 11.86 -14.38
CA GLU A 258 -12.74 11.13 -15.65
C GLU A 258 -12.25 11.98 -16.81
N ARG A 259 -12.67 13.25 -16.91
CA ARG A 259 -12.17 14.16 -17.96
C ARG A 259 -10.68 14.45 -17.84
N VAL A 260 -10.14 14.51 -16.62
CA VAL A 260 -8.68 14.67 -16.42
C VAL A 260 -7.96 13.39 -16.79
N LEU A 261 -8.48 12.25 -16.35
CA LEU A 261 -7.89 10.94 -16.63
C LEU A 261 -7.80 10.67 -18.15
N ASP A 262 -8.84 11.00 -18.90
CA ASP A 262 -8.85 10.86 -20.37
C ASP A 262 -7.69 11.66 -21.01
N ARG A 263 -7.45 12.92 -20.56
CA ARG A 263 -6.32 13.73 -21.04
C ARG A 263 -4.96 13.19 -20.63
N ALA A 264 -4.89 12.60 -19.45
CA ALA A 264 -3.67 12.05 -18.89
C ALA A 264 -3.34 10.62 -19.37
N SER A 265 -4.19 10.04 -20.23
CA SER A 265 -4.10 8.63 -20.66
C SER A 265 -4.20 7.65 -19.50
N PHE A 266 -5.14 7.90 -18.61
CA PHE A 266 -5.56 7.02 -17.53
C PHE A 266 -7.04 6.67 -17.69
N ARG A 267 -7.48 5.62 -17.00
CA ARG A 267 -8.90 5.28 -16.87
C ARG A 267 -9.23 4.85 -15.45
N ARG A 268 -10.38 5.25 -14.96
CA ARG A 268 -10.94 4.78 -13.71
C ARG A 268 -11.66 3.44 -13.94
N LEU A 269 -11.48 2.50 -13.04
CA LEU A 269 -12.23 1.24 -13.09
C LEU A 269 -13.66 1.43 -12.57
N TRP A 270 -14.59 0.81 -13.23
CA TRP A 270 -15.95 0.69 -12.68
C TRP A 270 -15.93 -0.28 -11.51
N LEU A 271 -16.48 0.14 -10.37
CA LEU A 271 -16.53 -0.68 -9.16
C LEU A 271 -17.88 -1.38 -9.02
N GLU A 272 -17.84 -2.61 -8.53
CA GLU A 272 -19.05 -3.43 -8.36
C GLU A 272 -19.01 -4.13 -6.98
N PRO A 273 -20.02 -3.84 -6.10
CA PRO A 273 -21.05 -2.83 -6.23
C PRO A 273 -20.53 -1.40 -6.16
N GLY A 274 -21.35 -0.41 -6.54
CA GLY A 274 -20.94 0.99 -6.69
C GLY A 274 -20.91 1.79 -5.37
N CYS A 275 -20.45 1.20 -4.27
CA CYS A 275 -20.17 1.91 -3.01
C CYS A 275 -18.94 1.30 -2.33
N THR A 276 -18.19 2.14 -1.62
CA THR A 276 -16.96 1.76 -0.94
C THR A 276 -16.92 2.19 0.52
N GLU A 277 -17.90 2.97 0.98
CA GLU A 277 -18.05 3.42 2.36
C GLU A 277 -19.49 3.22 2.84
N ILE A 278 -19.65 2.84 4.11
CA ILE A 278 -20.93 2.84 4.84
C ILE A 278 -20.71 3.57 6.16
N SER A 279 -21.06 4.85 6.19
CA SER A 279 -20.86 5.71 7.36
C SER A 279 -22.12 6.52 7.68
N GLY A 280 -22.44 6.68 8.97
CA GLY A 280 -23.56 7.49 9.43
C GLY A 280 -24.93 7.11 8.84
N GLY A 281 -25.11 5.87 8.41
CA GLY A 281 -26.35 5.41 7.75
C GLY A 281 -26.46 5.80 6.28
N ARG A 282 -25.36 6.17 5.64
CA ARG A 282 -25.23 6.51 4.22
C ARG A 282 -24.22 5.60 3.56
N VAL A 283 -24.27 5.53 2.24
CA VAL A 283 -23.28 4.87 1.39
C VAL A 283 -22.66 5.89 0.47
N SER A 284 -21.34 5.77 0.25
CA SER A 284 -20.57 6.64 -0.63
C SER A 284 -19.65 5.80 -1.52
N MET A 285 -19.13 6.38 -2.60
CA MET A 285 -18.12 5.79 -3.46
C MET A 285 -16.89 6.70 -3.44
N LEU A 286 -16.03 6.52 -2.46
CA LEU A 286 -14.90 7.39 -2.18
C LEU A 286 -13.60 6.78 -2.70
N ASP A 287 -13.44 5.46 -2.54
CA ASP A 287 -12.24 4.74 -2.94
C ASP A 287 -12.29 4.40 -4.44
N GLN A 288 -11.19 4.56 -5.14
CA GLN A 288 -11.09 4.34 -6.57
C GLN A 288 -9.84 3.52 -6.92
N ILE A 289 -9.87 2.88 -8.08
CA ILE A 289 -8.70 2.34 -8.77
C ILE A 289 -8.65 2.99 -10.16
N VAL A 290 -7.52 3.57 -10.48
CA VAL A 290 -7.24 4.26 -11.74
C VAL A 290 -5.98 3.65 -12.35
N VAL A 291 -6.00 3.33 -13.63
CA VAL A 291 -4.89 2.66 -14.31
C VAL A 291 -4.43 3.45 -15.52
N SER A 292 -3.13 3.45 -15.79
CA SER A 292 -2.56 4.05 -17.00
C SER A 292 -2.98 3.26 -18.25
N ALA A 293 -2.99 3.92 -19.39
CA ALA A 293 -3.29 3.28 -20.67
C ALA A 293 -2.19 2.31 -21.13
N SER A 294 -1.01 2.36 -20.51
CA SER A 294 0.09 1.42 -20.74
C SER A 294 -0.12 0.06 -20.07
N THR A 295 -0.99 -0.04 -19.06
CA THR A 295 -1.22 -1.28 -18.32
C THR A 295 -2.08 -2.25 -19.16
N ASP A 296 -1.42 -2.99 -20.04
CA ASP A 296 -2.04 -3.94 -20.98
C ASP A 296 -2.50 -5.25 -20.29
N GLU A 297 -2.00 -5.54 -19.08
CA GLU A 297 -2.39 -6.66 -18.21
C GLU A 297 -3.83 -6.56 -17.70
N LEU A 298 -4.44 -5.41 -17.94
CA LEU A 298 -5.81 -5.14 -17.53
C LEU A 298 -6.70 -4.79 -18.72
N PRO A 299 -7.58 -5.71 -19.17
CA PRO A 299 -8.42 -5.46 -20.33
C PRO A 299 -9.32 -4.23 -20.14
N PRO A 300 -9.70 -3.52 -21.22
CA PRO A 300 -10.55 -2.32 -21.14
C PRO A 300 -11.88 -2.54 -20.41
N SER A 301 -12.40 -3.76 -20.41
CA SER A 301 -13.64 -4.14 -19.72
C SER A 301 -13.44 -4.51 -18.24
N ALA A 302 -12.23 -4.47 -17.73
CA ALA A 302 -11.95 -4.83 -16.34
C ALA A 302 -12.72 -3.95 -15.36
N ARG A 303 -13.12 -4.55 -14.25
CA ARG A 303 -13.86 -3.91 -13.16
C ARG A 303 -13.16 -4.16 -11.85
N GLY A 304 -13.28 -3.20 -10.94
CA GLY A 304 -12.87 -3.41 -9.56
C GLY A 304 -13.97 -4.13 -8.77
N ALA A 305 -13.56 -5.02 -7.88
CA ALA A 305 -14.44 -5.72 -6.96
C ALA A 305 -14.42 -5.02 -5.59
N VAL A 306 -15.60 -4.74 -5.04
CA VAL A 306 -15.73 -4.21 -3.68
C VAL A 306 -16.03 -5.35 -2.72
N GLY A 307 -15.16 -5.54 -1.73
CA GLY A 307 -15.27 -6.57 -0.70
C GLY A 307 -15.99 -6.11 0.56
N GLY A 308 -15.72 -6.80 1.66
CA GLY A 308 -16.21 -6.42 2.99
C GLY A 308 -17.73 -6.27 3.10
N PRO A 309 -18.21 -5.40 4.00
CA PRO A 309 -19.67 -5.17 4.20
C PRO A 309 -20.33 -4.58 2.96
N CYS A 310 -19.70 -3.70 2.20
CA CYS A 310 -20.27 -3.13 0.98
C CYS A 310 -20.60 -4.20 -0.05
N GLY A 311 -19.68 -5.13 -0.29
CA GLY A 311 -19.87 -6.25 -1.20
C GLY A 311 -20.95 -7.21 -0.73
N ARG A 312 -20.89 -7.64 0.54
CA ARG A 312 -21.86 -8.57 1.15
C ARG A 312 -23.28 -7.99 1.14
N ALA A 313 -23.43 -6.73 1.54
CA ALA A 313 -24.73 -6.06 1.64
C ALA A 313 -25.19 -5.43 0.32
N ARG A 314 -24.38 -5.45 -0.75
CA ARG A 314 -24.63 -4.76 -2.02
C ARG A 314 -25.08 -3.31 -1.78
N CYS A 315 -24.26 -2.56 -1.07
CA CYS A 315 -24.49 -1.16 -0.70
C CYS A 315 -25.77 -0.91 0.14
N ARG A 316 -26.31 -1.90 0.80
CA ARG A 316 -27.38 -1.68 1.78
C ARG A 316 -26.77 -1.35 3.13
N VAL A 317 -27.27 -0.30 3.75
CA VAL A 317 -26.82 0.10 5.09
C VAL A 317 -27.09 -1.05 6.07
N SER A 318 -26.03 -1.59 6.67
CA SER A 318 -26.11 -2.50 7.82
C SER A 318 -25.42 -1.81 8.99
N ARG A 319 -26.11 -1.68 10.13
CA ARG A 319 -25.53 -1.07 11.34
C ARG A 319 -24.85 -2.08 12.27
N ASP A 320 -25.10 -3.35 12.04
CA ASP A 320 -24.69 -4.43 12.93
C ASP A 320 -23.52 -5.28 12.35
N ASP A 321 -22.86 -4.79 11.28
CA ASP A 321 -21.72 -5.48 10.72
C ASP A 321 -20.47 -5.24 11.61
N PRO A 322 -19.85 -6.30 12.15
CA PRO A 322 -18.69 -6.17 13.04
C PRO A 322 -17.51 -5.43 12.40
N TRP A 323 -17.34 -5.53 11.08
CA TRP A 323 -16.30 -4.80 10.34
C TRP A 323 -16.46 -3.28 10.51
N LEU A 324 -17.69 -2.77 10.31
CA LEU A 324 -17.99 -1.35 10.44
C LEU A 324 -17.82 -0.83 11.87
N ALA A 325 -18.00 -1.70 12.87
CA ALA A 325 -17.83 -1.35 14.28
C ALA A 325 -16.37 -1.38 14.74
N HIS A 326 -15.55 -2.31 14.19
CA HIS A 326 -14.26 -2.65 14.78
C HIS A 326 -13.06 -2.55 13.81
N VAL A 327 -13.29 -2.32 12.51
CA VAL A 327 -12.22 -2.21 11.51
C VAL A 327 -12.28 -0.86 10.80
N SER A 328 -13.26 -0.68 9.91
CA SER A 328 -13.40 0.54 9.12
C SER A 328 -14.81 0.71 8.61
N ASP A 329 -15.25 1.96 8.41
CA ASP A 329 -16.44 2.32 7.64
C ASP A 329 -16.22 2.21 6.12
N HIS A 330 -14.97 2.07 5.69
CA HIS A 330 -14.61 1.74 4.31
C HIS A 330 -14.57 0.23 4.05
N CYS A 331 -14.70 -0.11 2.79
CA CYS A 331 -14.67 -1.46 2.28
C CYS A 331 -13.50 -1.64 1.31
N PRO A 332 -12.78 -2.78 1.36
CA PRO A 332 -11.67 -2.99 0.45
C PRO A 332 -12.13 -3.03 -1.00
N VAL A 333 -11.32 -2.43 -1.87
CA VAL A 333 -11.50 -2.45 -3.33
C VAL A 333 -10.32 -3.16 -3.95
N THR A 334 -10.56 -4.12 -4.84
CA THR A 334 -9.51 -4.91 -5.47
C THR A 334 -9.69 -5.00 -6.98
N VAL A 335 -8.59 -5.26 -7.69
CA VAL A 335 -8.57 -5.61 -9.11
C VAL A 335 -7.61 -6.77 -9.33
N THR A 336 -7.93 -7.63 -10.31
CA THR A 336 -7.08 -8.74 -10.74
C THR A 336 -6.55 -8.43 -12.14
N LEU A 337 -5.23 -8.58 -12.31
CA LEU A 337 -4.49 -8.37 -13.55
C LEU A 337 -3.93 -9.70 -14.05
N ASP A 338 -3.61 -9.76 -15.33
CA ASP A 338 -2.72 -10.82 -15.86
C ASP A 338 -1.35 -10.65 -15.18
N GLY A 339 -0.81 -11.70 -14.65
CA GLY A 339 0.47 -11.62 -13.95
C GLY A 339 1.68 -11.69 -14.88
N ARG A 340 1.47 -11.87 -16.18
CA ARG A 340 2.55 -11.83 -17.19
C ARG A 340 2.79 -10.38 -17.57
N ASP A 341 4.04 -10.00 -17.69
CA ASP A 341 4.45 -8.74 -18.28
C ASP A 341 4.22 -8.81 -19.79
N LEU A 342 3.43 -7.88 -20.33
CA LEU A 342 2.96 -7.92 -21.72
C LEU A 342 3.65 -6.88 -22.63
N ASP A 343 4.48 -5.96 -22.08
CA ASP A 343 5.19 -4.92 -22.80
C ASP A 343 6.73 -5.09 -22.88
#